data_a016dc307dd37d1d2ee59ab0e5aae486
#
_entry.id   a016dc307dd37d1d2ee59ab0e5aae486
#
_cell.length_a   1.000
_cell.length_b   1.000
_cell.length_c   1.000
_cell.angle_alpha   90.00
_cell.angle_beta   90.00
_cell.angle_gamma   90.00
#
_symmetry.space_group_name_H-M   'P 1'
#
loop_
_entity.id
_entity.type
_entity.pdbx_description
1 polymer ?
#
loop_
_entity_poly.entity_id
_entity_poly.type
_entity_poly.pdbx_seq_one_letter_code
_entity_poly.pdbx_strand_id
1 'polypeptide(L)'
;MSATTTVAALADLARAAARTLTLATGAERAAALNAIADEIESRSAEILAANKVDIDRGIAEGMHPQLQDRLLLTAERVKGIASGARQVAALEDPLGNVLRERTLPNGLHLKQISVPFGVIGMVYEARPNVTVDAAVILLMSGNAALLRGSSSAANSNQVLVTVMRRALSKTNISPDVIQLVPFQVLLPILEIVLQQIHIHYLVLLRIQTPQPVEP
;
A
#
# COMPACT_ATOMS: atom_id res chain seq x y z
N MET A 1 19.63 3.42 -21.56
CA MET A 1 19.80 4.13 -20.27
C MET A 1 18.42 4.32 -19.68
N SER A 2 18.04 3.54 -18.68
CA SER A 2 16.74 3.67 -18.03
C SER A 2 16.74 4.96 -17.22
N ALA A 3 15.82 5.89 -17.50
CA ALA A 3 15.63 7.08 -16.68
C ALA A 3 15.26 6.62 -15.27
N THR A 4 16.11 6.93 -14.30
CA THR A 4 15.82 6.65 -12.88
C THR A 4 14.57 7.43 -12.50
N THR A 5 13.44 6.73 -12.36
CA THR A 5 12.19 7.35 -11.95
C THR A 5 12.39 7.93 -10.56
N THR A 6 12.29 9.25 -10.43
CA THR A 6 12.46 9.92 -9.14
C THR A 6 11.23 9.74 -8.26
N VAL A 7 11.40 9.84 -6.93
CA VAL A 7 10.27 9.80 -5.98
C VAL A 7 9.26 10.92 -6.30
N ALA A 8 9.74 12.08 -6.72
CA ALA A 8 8.88 13.20 -7.14
C ALA A 8 7.97 12.81 -8.32
N ALA A 9 8.52 12.16 -9.36
CA ALA A 9 7.73 11.70 -10.48
C ALA A 9 6.67 10.66 -10.08
N LEU A 10 7.03 9.71 -9.19
CA LEU A 10 6.07 8.74 -8.63
C LEU A 10 4.98 9.43 -7.82
N ALA A 11 5.34 10.44 -7.03
CA ALA A 11 4.39 11.22 -6.24
C ALA A 11 3.43 12.03 -7.14
N ASP A 12 3.92 12.58 -8.26
CA ASP A 12 3.09 13.31 -9.21
C ASP A 12 2.09 12.39 -9.93
N LEU A 13 2.52 11.19 -10.34
CA LEU A 13 1.63 10.15 -10.88
C LEU A 13 0.56 9.74 -9.86
N ALA A 14 0.96 9.46 -8.62
CA ALA A 14 0.04 9.11 -7.55
C ALA A 14 -0.95 10.24 -7.25
N ARG A 15 -0.50 11.51 -7.25
CA ARG A 15 -1.35 12.68 -7.01
C ARG A 15 -2.39 12.87 -8.13
N ALA A 16 -1.98 12.70 -9.38
CA ALA A 16 -2.91 12.74 -10.51
C ALA A 16 -3.96 11.62 -10.40
N ALA A 17 -3.53 10.39 -10.09
CA ALA A 17 -4.41 9.24 -9.92
C ALA A 17 -5.33 9.38 -8.69
N ALA A 18 -4.87 9.96 -7.57
CA ALA A 18 -5.68 10.18 -6.38
C ALA A 18 -6.89 11.10 -6.66
N ARG A 19 -6.73 12.11 -7.53
CA ARG A 19 -7.84 13.00 -7.92
C ARG A 19 -8.97 12.22 -8.60
N THR A 20 -8.66 11.26 -9.46
CA THR A 20 -9.67 10.42 -10.12
C THR A 20 -10.22 9.38 -9.16
N LEU A 21 -9.40 8.81 -8.26
CA LEU A 21 -9.84 7.87 -7.26
C LEU A 21 -10.87 8.47 -6.29
N THR A 22 -10.76 9.76 -5.98
CA THR A 22 -11.72 10.47 -5.12
C THR A 22 -13.13 10.49 -5.73
N LEU A 23 -13.25 10.38 -7.05
CA LEU A 23 -14.54 10.33 -7.75
C LEU A 23 -15.12 8.92 -7.84
N ALA A 24 -14.32 7.88 -7.57
CA ALA A 24 -14.78 6.50 -7.59
C ALA A 24 -15.72 6.22 -6.41
N THR A 25 -16.79 5.50 -6.69
CA THR A 25 -17.74 5.05 -5.67
C THR A 25 -17.11 3.96 -4.78
N GLY A 26 -17.69 3.73 -3.59
CA GLY A 26 -17.29 2.61 -2.73
C GLY A 26 -17.38 1.26 -3.44
N ALA A 27 -18.43 1.07 -4.26
CA ALA A 27 -18.60 -0.14 -5.05
C ALA A 27 -17.50 -0.35 -6.09
N GLU A 28 -17.07 0.71 -6.78
CA GLU A 28 -15.96 0.64 -7.74
C GLU A 28 -14.63 0.34 -7.05
N ARG A 29 -14.37 0.93 -5.88
CA ARG A 29 -13.20 0.62 -5.07
C ARG A 29 -13.23 -0.83 -4.59
N ALA A 30 -14.35 -1.31 -4.06
CA ALA A 30 -14.52 -2.71 -3.65
C ALA A 30 -14.33 -3.70 -4.82
N ALA A 31 -14.87 -3.39 -6.01
CA ALA A 31 -14.66 -4.20 -7.21
C ALA A 31 -13.18 -4.25 -7.61
N ALA A 32 -12.46 -3.14 -7.51
CA ALA A 32 -11.03 -3.10 -7.78
C ALA A 32 -10.20 -3.94 -6.78
N LEU A 33 -10.56 -3.93 -5.49
CA LEU A 33 -9.92 -4.76 -4.48
C LEU A 33 -10.17 -6.26 -4.75
N ASN A 34 -11.38 -6.64 -5.15
CA ASN A 34 -11.68 -8.01 -5.55
C ASN A 34 -10.88 -8.44 -6.80
N ALA A 35 -10.75 -7.56 -7.79
CA ALA A 35 -9.90 -7.81 -8.96
C ALA A 35 -8.42 -7.99 -8.57
N ILE A 36 -7.91 -7.22 -7.60
CA ILE A 36 -6.57 -7.40 -7.03
C ILE A 36 -6.45 -8.78 -6.38
N ALA A 37 -7.42 -9.20 -5.57
CA ALA A 37 -7.41 -10.50 -4.93
C ALA A 37 -7.36 -11.65 -5.95
N ASP A 38 -8.19 -11.57 -6.99
CA ASP A 38 -8.24 -12.58 -8.06
C ASP A 38 -6.92 -12.65 -8.85
N GLU A 39 -6.31 -11.50 -9.16
CA GLU A 39 -5.03 -11.45 -9.86
C GLU A 39 -3.89 -11.99 -8.99
N ILE A 40 -3.89 -11.74 -7.67
CA ILE A 40 -2.91 -12.28 -6.72
C ILE A 40 -3.01 -13.82 -6.68
N GLU A 41 -4.20 -14.39 -6.61
CA GLU A 41 -4.38 -15.84 -6.62
C GLU A 41 -3.95 -16.44 -7.96
N SER A 42 -4.34 -15.84 -9.08
CA SER A 42 -4.01 -16.33 -10.42
C SER A 42 -2.50 -16.25 -10.71
N ARG A 43 -1.77 -15.34 -10.08
CA ARG A 43 -0.32 -15.15 -10.24
C ARG A 43 0.49 -15.68 -9.07
N SER A 44 -0.08 -16.56 -8.24
CA SER A 44 0.58 -17.10 -7.05
C SER A 44 1.96 -17.69 -7.37
N ALA A 45 2.10 -18.44 -8.46
CA ALA A 45 3.38 -19.02 -8.87
C ALA A 45 4.45 -17.95 -9.19
N GLU A 46 4.09 -16.85 -9.84
CA GLU A 46 4.97 -15.71 -10.14
C GLU A 46 5.43 -15.02 -8.84
N ILE A 47 4.49 -14.82 -7.91
CA ILE A 47 4.77 -14.21 -6.60
C ILE A 47 5.71 -15.09 -5.77
N LEU A 48 5.46 -16.40 -5.72
CA LEU A 48 6.29 -17.36 -4.97
C LEU A 48 7.71 -17.46 -5.56
N ALA A 49 7.85 -17.43 -6.88
CA ALA A 49 9.14 -17.45 -7.54
C ALA A 49 9.98 -16.20 -7.18
N ALA A 50 9.38 -15.01 -7.19
CA ALA A 50 10.06 -13.78 -6.79
C ALA A 50 10.42 -13.77 -5.29
N ASN A 51 9.54 -14.29 -4.44
CA ASN A 51 9.80 -14.42 -3.01
C ASN A 51 10.95 -15.38 -2.71
N LYS A 52 11.03 -16.49 -3.46
CA LYS A 52 12.15 -17.42 -3.35
C LYS A 52 13.50 -16.75 -3.60
N VAL A 53 13.59 -15.85 -4.57
CA VAL A 53 14.82 -15.07 -4.84
C VAL A 53 15.22 -14.24 -3.62
N ASP A 54 14.26 -13.58 -2.96
CA ASP A 54 14.51 -12.80 -1.76
C ASP A 54 14.95 -13.67 -0.58
N ILE A 55 14.33 -14.84 -0.40
CA ILE A 55 14.68 -15.81 0.64
C ILE A 55 16.08 -16.38 0.40
N ASP A 56 16.38 -16.87 -0.81
CA ASP A 56 17.68 -17.45 -1.14
C ASP A 56 18.82 -16.44 -0.90
N ARG A 57 18.61 -15.17 -1.32
CA ARG A 57 19.55 -14.08 -1.03
C ARG A 57 19.69 -13.84 0.47
N GLY A 58 18.57 -13.75 1.20
CA GLY A 58 18.60 -13.53 2.65
C GLY A 58 19.37 -14.64 3.39
N ILE A 59 19.18 -15.89 3.01
CA ILE A 59 19.92 -17.04 3.58
C ILE A 59 21.42 -16.90 3.29
N ALA A 60 21.78 -16.58 2.05
CA ALA A 60 23.19 -16.41 1.65
C ALA A 60 23.88 -15.25 2.38
N GLU A 61 23.13 -14.21 2.74
CA GLU A 61 23.59 -13.05 3.51
C GLU A 61 23.54 -13.27 5.05
N GLY A 62 23.16 -14.47 5.52
CA GLY A 62 23.11 -14.80 6.95
C GLY A 62 21.88 -14.22 7.67
N MET A 63 20.79 -14.01 6.99
CA MET A 63 19.53 -13.52 7.61
C MET A 63 19.06 -14.44 8.73
N HIS A 64 18.73 -13.85 9.89
CA HIS A 64 18.23 -14.60 11.04
C HIS A 64 16.93 -15.38 10.71
N PRO A 65 16.76 -16.64 11.18
CA PRO A 65 15.60 -17.48 10.86
C PRO A 65 14.23 -16.83 11.11
N GLN A 66 14.09 -16.02 12.16
CA GLN A 66 12.85 -15.30 12.44
C GLN A 66 12.51 -14.26 11.37
N LEU A 67 13.52 -13.63 10.75
CA LEU A 67 13.33 -12.69 9.65
C LEU A 67 13.01 -13.44 8.36
N GLN A 68 13.61 -14.62 8.15
CA GLN A 68 13.28 -15.50 7.02
C GLN A 68 11.80 -15.91 7.07
N ASP A 69 11.27 -16.31 8.22
CA ASP A 69 9.85 -16.66 8.36
C ASP A 69 8.92 -15.48 8.07
N ARG A 70 9.29 -14.27 8.50
CA ARG A 70 8.51 -13.05 8.19
C ARG A 70 8.52 -12.69 6.70
N LEU A 71 9.61 -12.98 6.01
CA LEU A 71 9.79 -12.72 4.59
C LEU A 71 9.12 -13.78 3.72
N LEU A 72 9.07 -15.04 4.20
CA LEU A 72 8.60 -16.19 3.44
C LEU A 72 7.13 -16.06 3.05
N LEU A 73 6.84 -16.23 1.77
CA LEU A 73 5.50 -16.48 1.26
C LEU A 73 5.34 -17.97 0.93
N THR A 74 4.21 -18.53 1.31
CA THR A 74 3.72 -19.85 0.92
C THR A 74 2.44 -19.68 0.10
N ALA A 75 2.00 -20.73 -0.58
CA ALA A 75 0.73 -20.68 -1.31
C ALA A 75 -0.45 -20.34 -0.38
N GLU A 76 -0.43 -20.83 0.86
CA GLU A 76 -1.43 -20.47 1.86
C GLU A 76 -1.36 -19.00 2.26
N ARG A 77 -0.13 -18.46 2.47
CA ARG A 77 0.04 -17.04 2.81
C ARG A 77 -0.42 -16.14 1.65
N VAL A 78 -0.14 -16.51 0.39
CA VAL A 78 -0.64 -15.77 -0.78
C VAL A 78 -2.16 -15.81 -0.85
N LYS A 79 -2.79 -16.96 -0.60
CA LYS A 79 -4.25 -17.08 -0.50
C LYS A 79 -4.82 -16.25 0.65
N GLY A 80 -4.11 -16.22 1.80
CA GLY A 80 -4.46 -15.37 2.93
C GLY A 80 -4.44 -13.88 2.59
N ILE A 81 -3.43 -13.42 1.85
CA ILE A 81 -3.33 -12.03 1.35
C ILE A 81 -4.54 -11.68 0.46
N ALA A 82 -4.88 -12.54 -0.50
CA ALA A 82 -6.04 -12.34 -1.37
C ALA A 82 -7.36 -12.32 -0.56
N SER A 83 -7.49 -13.21 0.42
CA SER A 83 -8.65 -13.22 1.33
C SER A 83 -8.74 -11.92 2.14
N GLY A 84 -7.61 -11.39 2.63
CA GLY A 84 -7.55 -10.10 3.33
C GLY A 84 -8.02 -8.95 2.45
N ALA A 85 -7.61 -8.92 1.18
CA ALA A 85 -8.08 -7.91 0.23
C ALA A 85 -9.60 -7.97 0.02
N ARG A 86 -10.18 -9.18 -0.08
CA ARG A 86 -11.65 -9.35 -0.17
C ARG A 86 -12.37 -8.94 1.12
N GLN A 87 -11.77 -9.19 2.29
CA GLN A 87 -12.32 -8.72 3.56
C GLN A 87 -12.39 -7.19 3.62
N VAL A 88 -11.34 -6.50 3.19
CA VAL A 88 -11.33 -5.03 3.11
C VAL A 88 -12.37 -4.55 2.09
N ALA A 89 -12.53 -5.23 0.94
CA ALA A 89 -13.54 -4.91 -0.06
C ALA A 89 -14.99 -5.04 0.46
N ALA A 90 -15.21 -5.89 1.46
CA ALA A 90 -16.51 -6.12 2.08
C ALA A 90 -16.85 -5.13 3.22
N LEU A 91 -15.89 -4.29 3.62
CA LEU A 91 -16.16 -3.27 4.65
C LEU A 91 -17.07 -2.17 4.12
N GLU A 92 -17.76 -1.52 5.05
CA GLU A 92 -18.53 -0.31 4.74
C GLU A 92 -17.60 0.79 4.16
N ASP A 93 -18.13 1.58 3.24
CA ASP A 93 -17.39 2.69 2.65
C ASP A 93 -17.05 3.71 3.75
N PRO A 94 -15.75 3.97 4.00
CA PRO A 94 -15.36 4.93 5.03
C PRO A 94 -15.53 6.39 4.60
N LEU A 95 -15.84 6.67 3.33
CA LEU A 95 -15.94 8.03 2.81
C LEU A 95 -17.35 8.58 2.81
N GLY A 96 -17.45 9.89 3.01
CA GLY A 96 -18.73 10.59 2.99
C GLY A 96 -19.58 10.43 4.27
N ASN A 97 -19.08 9.68 5.26
CA ASN A 97 -19.79 9.49 6.52
C ASN A 97 -19.86 10.80 7.30
N VAL A 98 -21.07 11.15 7.77
CA VAL A 98 -21.28 12.30 8.64
C VAL A 98 -20.79 11.97 10.06
N LEU A 99 -19.64 12.52 10.43
CA LEU A 99 -19.01 12.31 11.73
C LEU A 99 -19.64 13.20 12.81
N ARG A 100 -20.08 14.40 12.42
CA ARG A 100 -20.73 15.38 13.27
C ARG A 100 -21.63 16.30 12.45
N GLU A 101 -22.79 16.62 13.00
CA GLU A 101 -23.72 17.60 12.44
C GLU A 101 -24.22 18.53 13.53
N ARG A 102 -24.36 19.82 13.24
CA ARG A 102 -24.98 20.80 14.15
C ARG A 102 -25.53 22.00 13.38
N THR A 103 -26.57 22.60 13.92
CA THR A 103 -27.09 23.89 13.47
C THR A 103 -26.59 24.98 14.43
N LEU A 104 -26.02 26.04 13.89
CA LEU A 104 -25.60 27.20 14.67
C LEU A 104 -26.79 28.12 14.97
N PRO A 105 -26.70 29.05 15.99
CA PRO A 105 -27.77 29.97 16.34
C PRO A 105 -28.21 30.88 15.18
N ASN A 106 -27.34 31.13 14.22
CA ASN A 106 -27.63 31.90 13.00
C ASN A 106 -28.29 31.09 11.88
N GLY A 107 -28.67 29.81 12.12
CA GLY A 107 -29.32 28.93 11.16
C GLY A 107 -28.37 28.18 10.22
N LEU A 108 -27.04 28.35 10.32
CA LEU A 108 -26.05 27.66 9.49
C LEU A 108 -25.95 26.17 9.89
N HIS A 109 -26.17 25.27 8.94
CA HIS A 109 -25.97 23.83 9.10
C HIS A 109 -24.52 23.43 8.81
N LEU A 110 -23.84 22.88 9.81
CA LEU A 110 -22.47 22.38 9.70
C LEU A 110 -22.46 20.85 9.70
N LYS A 111 -21.78 20.26 8.71
CA LYS A 111 -21.50 18.81 8.64
C LYS A 111 -20.01 18.58 8.56
N GLN A 112 -19.48 17.71 9.41
CA GLN A 112 -18.14 17.16 9.31
C GLN A 112 -18.25 15.79 8.65
N ILE A 113 -17.62 15.63 7.48
CA ILE A 113 -17.65 14.37 6.72
C ILE A 113 -16.24 13.80 6.59
N SER A 114 -16.15 12.47 6.49
CA SER A 114 -14.88 11.78 6.19
C SER A 114 -14.51 11.95 4.72
N VAL A 115 -13.24 12.31 4.46
CA VAL A 115 -12.68 12.51 3.12
C VAL A 115 -11.29 11.87 3.02
N PRO A 116 -10.82 11.47 1.83
CA PRO A 116 -9.47 10.93 1.68
C PRO A 116 -8.42 12.02 1.90
N PHE A 117 -7.22 11.60 2.33
CA PHE A 117 -6.04 12.51 2.42
C PHE A 117 -5.43 12.81 1.05
N GLY A 118 -5.61 11.91 0.08
CA GLY A 118 -5.07 12.01 -1.28
C GLY A 118 -3.95 11.01 -1.54
N VAL A 119 -2.71 11.32 -1.17
CA VAL A 119 -1.55 10.43 -1.35
C VAL A 119 -0.94 10.13 0.01
N ILE A 120 -0.74 8.85 0.31
CA ILE A 120 -0.11 8.42 1.56
C ILE A 120 1.16 7.63 1.26
N GLY A 121 2.28 8.10 1.82
CA GLY A 121 3.55 7.38 1.82
C GLY A 121 3.61 6.40 2.99
N MET A 122 3.96 5.14 2.72
CA MET A 122 4.09 4.11 3.74
C MET A 122 5.44 3.41 3.64
N VAL A 123 6.20 3.45 4.75
CA VAL A 123 7.49 2.75 4.90
C VAL A 123 7.29 1.58 5.86
N TYR A 124 7.72 0.39 5.46
CA TYR A 124 7.51 -0.84 6.24
C TYR A 124 8.67 -1.81 6.12
N GLU A 125 8.71 -2.78 7.05
CA GLU A 125 9.74 -3.82 7.16
C GLU A 125 9.66 -4.87 6.04
N ALA A 126 10.53 -5.91 6.14
CA ALA A 126 10.58 -7.06 5.22
C ALA A 126 9.40 -8.02 5.43
N ARG A 127 8.19 -7.57 5.13
CA ARG A 127 6.95 -8.35 5.17
C ARG A 127 6.17 -8.12 3.88
N PRO A 128 6.30 -9.02 2.89
CA PRO A 128 5.67 -8.81 1.58
C PRO A 128 4.14 -8.64 1.63
N ASN A 129 3.45 -9.31 2.58
CA ASN A 129 2.01 -9.14 2.77
C ASN A 129 1.62 -7.68 3.05
N VAL A 130 2.44 -6.92 3.79
CA VAL A 130 2.16 -5.51 4.13
C VAL A 130 2.05 -4.64 2.87
N THR A 131 2.76 -5.01 1.80
CA THR A 131 2.64 -4.31 0.50
C THR A 131 1.21 -4.31 -0.02
N VAL A 132 0.53 -5.45 0.09
CA VAL A 132 -0.87 -5.59 -0.35
C VAL A 132 -1.82 -5.01 0.68
N ASP A 133 -1.63 -5.35 1.97
CA ASP A 133 -2.49 -4.88 3.06
C ASP A 133 -2.57 -3.34 3.08
N ALA A 134 -1.41 -2.67 2.96
CA ALA A 134 -1.34 -1.22 2.87
C ALA A 134 -2.07 -0.67 1.63
N ALA A 135 -1.79 -1.25 0.46
CA ALA A 135 -2.40 -0.80 -0.79
C ALA A 135 -3.92 -0.89 -0.75
N VAL A 136 -4.49 -2.04 -0.32
CA VAL A 136 -5.94 -2.24 -0.35
C VAL A 136 -6.66 -1.37 0.68
N ILE A 137 -6.09 -1.16 1.88
CA ILE A 137 -6.66 -0.26 2.89
C ILE A 137 -6.66 1.19 2.39
N LEU A 138 -5.55 1.64 1.79
CA LEU A 138 -5.43 2.98 1.25
C LEU A 138 -6.39 3.20 0.07
N LEU A 139 -6.50 2.24 -0.86
CA LEU A 139 -7.45 2.31 -1.96
C LEU A 139 -8.90 2.37 -1.47
N MET A 140 -9.28 1.51 -0.53
CA MET A 140 -10.66 1.50 0.00
C MET A 140 -11.01 2.84 0.65
N SER A 141 -10.05 3.47 1.31
CA SER A 141 -10.21 4.81 1.90
C SER A 141 -9.96 5.97 0.92
N GLY A 142 -9.92 5.70 -0.40
CA GLY A 142 -9.81 6.71 -1.45
C GLY A 142 -8.45 7.35 -1.60
N ASN A 143 -7.39 6.76 -1.04
CA ASN A 143 -6.04 7.29 -1.07
C ASN A 143 -5.15 6.52 -2.05
N ALA A 144 -4.31 7.23 -2.77
CA ALA A 144 -3.22 6.63 -3.52
C ALA A 144 -2.05 6.29 -2.58
N ALA A 145 -1.34 5.20 -2.89
CA ALA A 145 -0.29 4.62 -2.09
C ALA A 145 1.10 4.81 -2.71
N LEU A 146 2.02 5.42 -1.98
CA LEU A 146 3.46 5.38 -2.24
C LEU A 146 4.09 4.39 -1.26
N LEU A 147 4.39 3.19 -1.74
CA LEU A 147 4.85 2.07 -0.92
C LEU A 147 6.36 1.97 -0.95
N ARG A 148 6.99 1.89 0.21
CA ARG A 148 8.44 1.67 0.35
C ARG A 148 8.70 0.54 1.33
N GLY A 149 8.94 -0.67 0.82
CA GLY A 149 9.32 -1.82 1.60
C GLY A 149 10.84 -1.95 1.81
N SER A 150 11.26 -2.94 2.60
CA SER A 150 12.67 -3.27 2.81
C SER A 150 13.32 -3.81 1.53
N SER A 151 14.65 -3.58 1.39
CA SER A 151 15.48 -4.20 0.36
C SER A 151 15.46 -5.72 0.42
N SER A 152 15.29 -6.30 1.61
CA SER A 152 15.21 -7.76 1.79
C SER A 152 14.03 -8.39 1.06
N ALA A 153 12.95 -7.64 0.79
CA ALA A 153 11.75 -8.08 0.10
C ALA A 153 11.59 -7.42 -1.28
N ALA A 154 12.67 -6.95 -1.91
CA ALA A 154 12.60 -6.10 -3.09
C ALA A 154 11.89 -6.79 -4.27
N ASN A 155 12.22 -8.06 -4.56
CA ASN A 155 11.61 -8.82 -5.66
C ASN A 155 10.13 -9.14 -5.35
N SER A 156 9.84 -9.55 -4.13
CA SER A 156 8.46 -9.82 -3.68
C SER A 156 7.58 -8.57 -3.78
N ASN A 157 8.06 -7.43 -3.29
CA ASN A 157 7.31 -6.17 -3.35
C ASN A 157 7.08 -5.71 -4.79
N GLN A 158 8.11 -5.85 -5.65
CA GLN A 158 8.00 -5.47 -7.06
C GLN A 158 6.95 -6.29 -7.80
N VAL A 159 6.94 -7.62 -7.62
CA VAL A 159 5.96 -8.48 -8.29
C VAL A 159 4.55 -8.24 -7.76
N LEU A 160 4.38 -8.08 -6.43
CA LEU A 160 3.08 -7.79 -5.84
C LEU A 160 2.49 -6.48 -6.36
N VAL A 161 3.28 -5.40 -6.41
CA VAL A 161 2.82 -4.13 -6.98
C VAL A 161 2.50 -4.28 -8.47
N THR A 162 3.30 -5.02 -9.23
CA THR A 162 3.04 -5.28 -10.66
C THR A 162 1.72 -6.02 -10.86
N VAL A 163 1.45 -7.04 -10.04
CA VAL A 163 0.20 -7.82 -10.07
C VAL A 163 -1.00 -6.93 -9.72
N MET A 164 -0.91 -6.14 -8.65
CA MET A 164 -1.98 -5.21 -8.27
C MET A 164 -2.26 -4.18 -9.37
N ARG A 165 -1.23 -3.56 -9.94
CA ARG A 165 -1.38 -2.59 -11.04
C ARG A 165 -1.99 -3.23 -12.29
N ARG A 166 -1.64 -4.48 -12.61
CA ARG A 166 -2.27 -5.26 -13.70
C ARG A 166 -3.75 -5.52 -13.43
N ALA A 167 -4.13 -5.82 -12.19
CA ALA A 167 -5.54 -5.96 -11.83
C ALA A 167 -6.29 -4.64 -12.05
N LEU A 168 -5.75 -3.53 -11.55
CA LEU A 168 -6.35 -2.20 -11.70
C LEU A 168 -6.50 -1.78 -13.15
N SER A 169 -5.58 -2.15 -14.06
CA SER A 169 -5.70 -1.83 -15.49
C SER A 169 -6.92 -2.46 -16.18
N LYS A 170 -7.59 -3.40 -15.52
CA LYS A 170 -8.85 -4.03 -15.96
C LYS A 170 -10.09 -3.36 -15.34
N THR A 171 -9.91 -2.30 -14.56
CA THR A 171 -10.96 -1.56 -13.84
C THR A 171 -10.98 -0.09 -14.26
N ASN A 172 -11.92 0.68 -13.70
CA ASN A 172 -11.97 2.14 -13.91
C ASN A 172 -10.98 2.92 -13.03
N ILE A 173 -10.21 2.23 -12.15
CA ILE A 173 -9.23 2.86 -11.27
C ILE A 173 -7.85 2.80 -11.91
N SER A 174 -7.19 3.96 -12.01
CA SER A 174 -5.84 4.05 -12.58
C SER A 174 -4.84 3.17 -11.82
N PRO A 175 -4.00 2.38 -12.49
CA PRO A 175 -2.90 1.67 -11.85
C PRO A 175 -1.93 2.58 -11.09
N ASP A 176 -1.88 3.87 -11.42
CA ASP A 176 -0.97 4.83 -10.80
C ASP A 176 -1.35 5.23 -9.37
N VAL A 177 -2.50 4.75 -8.87
CA VAL A 177 -2.84 4.87 -7.44
C VAL A 177 -1.93 4.03 -6.54
N ILE A 178 -1.18 3.06 -7.09
CA ILE A 178 -0.20 2.25 -6.36
C ILE A 178 1.17 2.46 -7.00
N GLN A 179 2.09 3.05 -6.26
CA GLN A 179 3.49 3.28 -6.66
C GLN A 179 4.43 2.58 -5.68
N LEU A 180 5.46 1.91 -6.22
CA LEU A 180 6.54 1.36 -5.42
C LEU A 180 7.76 2.28 -5.51
N VAL A 181 8.17 2.79 -4.38
CA VAL A 181 9.37 3.63 -4.27
C VAL A 181 10.61 2.73 -4.18
N PRO A 182 11.63 2.94 -5.01
CA PRO A 182 12.87 2.18 -4.95
C PRO A 182 13.53 2.29 -3.56
N PHE A 183 14.02 1.17 -3.02
CA PHE A 183 14.58 1.12 -1.66
C PHE A 183 15.86 1.95 -1.50
N GLN A 184 16.57 2.23 -2.60
CA GLN A 184 17.80 3.05 -2.60
C GLN A 184 17.53 4.52 -2.27
N VAL A 185 16.27 4.96 -2.30
CA VAL A 185 15.89 6.38 -2.23
C VAL A 185 15.23 6.68 -0.87
N LEU A 186 15.99 6.56 0.25
CA LEU A 186 15.44 6.86 1.57
C LEU A 186 15.52 8.35 1.94
N LEU A 187 16.66 9.00 1.67
CA LEU A 187 16.90 10.41 2.03
C LEU A 187 15.99 11.40 1.26
N PRO A 188 15.77 11.26 -0.06
CA PRO A 188 14.89 12.16 -0.77
C PRO A 188 13.41 12.09 -0.36
N ILE A 189 12.95 10.96 0.21
CA ILE A 189 11.57 10.85 0.70
C ILE A 189 11.34 11.82 1.87
N LEU A 190 12.30 11.91 2.78
CA LEU A 190 12.18 12.79 3.93
C LEU A 190 12.21 14.27 3.51
N GLU A 191 13.03 14.64 2.52
CA GLU A 191 13.11 16.00 1.97
C GLU A 191 11.86 16.38 1.17
N ILE A 192 11.31 15.46 0.35
CA ILE A 192 10.09 15.70 -0.43
C ILE A 192 8.87 15.80 0.51
N VAL A 193 8.82 14.99 1.55
CA VAL A 193 7.78 15.07 2.60
C VAL A 193 7.83 16.43 3.29
N LEU A 194 9.03 16.97 3.53
CA LEU A 194 9.18 18.25 4.20
C LEU A 194 9.01 19.48 3.28
N GLN A 195 9.28 19.35 1.98
CA GLN A 195 9.34 20.51 1.07
C GLN A 195 8.16 20.68 0.09
N GLN A 196 7.48 19.60 -0.32
CA GLN A 196 6.53 19.70 -1.45
C GLN A 196 5.15 19.09 -1.21
N ILE A 197 4.95 18.35 -0.14
CA ILE A 197 3.69 17.69 0.07
C ILE A 197 3.08 18.24 1.36
N HIS A 198 1.90 18.86 1.23
CA HIS A 198 0.96 18.92 2.34
C HIS A 198 0.48 17.48 2.62
N ILE A 199 1.43 16.58 2.96
CA ILE A 199 1.10 15.30 3.55
C ILE A 199 0.75 15.60 4.99
N HIS A 200 -0.54 15.52 5.30
CA HIS A 200 -1.02 15.78 6.64
C HIS A 200 -0.62 14.69 7.65
N TYR A 201 -0.14 13.53 7.20
CA TYR A 201 0.33 12.45 8.08
C TYR A 201 1.35 11.53 7.41
N LEU A 202 2.51 11.37 8.04
CA LEU A 202 3.44 10.27 7.84
C LEU A 202 3.14 9.21 8.90
N VAL A 203 2.56 8.08 8.51
CA VAL A 203 2.37 6.94 9.43
C VAL A 203 3.64 6.12 9.45
N LEU A 204 4.50 6.37 10.43
CA LEU A 204 5.64 5.53 10.76
C LEU A 204 5.17 4.39 11.66
N LEU A 205 4.84 3.24 11.08
CA LEU A 205 4.66 2.00 11.84
C LEU A 205 6.04 1.45 12.23
N ARG A 206 6.59 1.93 13.33
CA ARG A 206 7.73 1.31 14.01
C ARG A 206 7.17 0.21 14.92
N ILE A 207 7.13 -1.02 14.44
CA ILE A 207 6.91 -2.17 15.31
C ILE A 207 8.21 -2.37 16.08
N GLN A 208 8.24 -1.95 17.35
CA GLN A 208 9.33 -2.28 18.25
C GLN A 208 9.38 -3.79 18.40
N THR A 209 10.51 -4.41 18.03
CA THR A 209 10.83 -5.75 18.49
C THR A 209 10.93 -5.71 20.00
N PRO A 210 10.31 -6.67 20.74
CA PRO A 210 10.55 -6.79 22.17
C PRO A 210 12.06 -6.92 22.40
N GLN A 211 12.61 -6.09 23.28
CA GLN A 211 13.97 -6.26 23.77
C GLN A 211 14.07 -7.64 24.42
N PRO A 212 15.18 -8.38 24.19
CA PRO A 212 15.38 -9.62 24.95
C PRO A 212 15.42 -9.27 26.44
N VAL A 213 14.59 -9.96 27.20
CA VAL A 213 14.68 -9.92 28.67
C VAL A 213 15.99 -10.59 29.01
N GLU A 214 16.95 -9.83 29.51
CA GLU A 214 18.18 -10.41 30.07
C GLU A 214 17.83 -11.27 31.31
N PRO A 215 18.55 -12.38 31.52
CA PRO A 215 18.29 -13.35 32.57
C PRO A 215 18.51 -12.82 33.99
#